data_2a191f511a2504af9d3a03b3c03d0bfa
#
_entry.id   2a191f511a2504af9d3a03b3c03d0bfa
#
_cell.length_a   1.000
_cell.length_b   1.000
_cell.length_c   1.000
_cell.angle_alpha   90.00
_cell.angle_beta   90.00
_cell.angle_gamma   90.00
#
_symmetry.space_group_name_H-M   'P 1'
#
loop_
_entity.id
_entity.type
_entity.pdbx_description
1 polymer ?
#
loop_
_entity_poly.entity_id
_entity_poly.type
_entity_poly.pdbx_seq_one_letter_code
_entity_poly.pdbx_strand_id
1 'polypeptide(L)'
;MYDLREHKELISRLVSEANQNDENWRWSVKSVGKEKARIFWEYLEYCGQPEPYFVIELEDTGDGYWIHALDERDSYIESEIVVDNDLPFLNCPLDKAIEKMVRCIINTAHACY
;
A
#
# COMPACT_ATOMS: atom_id res chain seq x y z
N MET A 1 -12.89 -6.65 -13.61
CA MET A 1 -13.08 -6.15 -12.24
C MET A 1 -11.76 -6.23 -11.51
N TYR A 2 -11.41 -5.20 -10.78
CA TYR A 2 -10.13 -5.11 -10.09
C TYR A 2 -10.21 -5.79 -8.72
N ASP A 3 -9.14 -6.51 -8.36
CA ASP A 3 -9.08 -7.29 -7.13
C ASP A 3 -7.62 -7.33 -6.65
N LEU A 4 -7.34 -6.79 -5.46
CA LEU A 4 -5.98 -6.76 -4.92
C LEU A 4 -5.40 -8.16 -4.68
N ARG A 5 -6.24 -9.17 -4.48
CA ARG A 5 -5.79 -10.55 -4.27
C ARG A 5 -5.02 -11.10 -5.47
N GLU A 6 -5.33 -10.64 -6.68
CA GLU A 6 -4.62 -11.02 -7.89
C GLU A 6 -3.20 -10.45 -7.93
N HIS A 7 -2.91 -9.46 -7.09
CA HIS A 7 -1.62 -8.80 -7.00
C HIS A 7 -0.89 -9.09 -5.68
N LYS A 8 -1.31 -10.13 -4.97
CA LYS A 8 -0.73 -10.49 -3.67
C LYS A 8 0.77 -10.76 -3.76
N GLU A 9 1.22 -11.45 -4.81
CA GLU A 9 2.64 -11.75 -5.00
C GLU A 9 3.46 -10.47 -5.25
N LEU A 10 2.91 -9.54 -6.01
CA LEU A 10 3.55 -8.25 -6.26
C LEU A 10 3.69 -7.46 -4.96
N ILE A 11 2.63 -7.36 -4.18
CA ILE A 11 2.65 -6.65 -2.90
C ILE A 11 3.69 -7.28 -1.96
N SER A 12 3.67 -8.59 -1.85
CA SER A 12 4.60 -9.33 -0.99
C SER A 12 6.05 -9.14 -1.41
N ARG A 13 6.33 -9.15 -2.71
CA ARG A 13 7.66 -8.90 -3.25
C ARG A 13 8.17 -7.51 -2.92
N LEU A 14 7.33 -6.48 -3.15
CA LEU A 14 7.71 -5.10 -2.89
C LEU A 14 8.00 -4.85 -1.42
N VAL A 15 7.20 -5.44 -0.54
CA VAL A 15 7.39 -5.32 0.90
C VAL A 15 8.66 -6.08 1.34
N SER A 16 8.91 -7.24 0.76
CA SER A 16 10.14 -8.02 1.05
C SER A 16 11.40 -7.28 0.60
N GLU A 17 11.34 -6.59 -0.52
CA GLU A 17 12.46 -5.77 -1.01
C GLU A 17 12.79 -4.63 -0.04
N ALA A 18 11.79 -4.07 0.63
CA ALA A 18 12.02 -3.06 1.64
C ALA A 18 12.82 -3.60 2.83
N ASN A 19 12.60 -4.87 3.20
CA ASN A 19 13.36 -5.52 4.27
C ASN A 19 14.84 -5.70 3.93
N GLN A 20 15.16 -5.89 2.65
CA GLN A 20 16.54 -6.09 2.21
C GLN A 20 17.36 -4.80 2.30
N ASN A 21 16.72 -3.67 2.22
CA ASN A 21 17.38 -2.37 2.20
C ASN A 21 17.45 -1.70 3.56
N ASP A 22 16.87 -2.31 4.60
CA ASP A 22 16.79 -1.67 5.90
C ASP A 22 16.91 -2.69 7.03
N GLU A 23 18.04 -2.66 7.73
CA GLU A 23 18.33 -3.59 8.83
C GLU A 23 17.52 -3.31 10.09
N ASN A 24 17.04 -2.08 10.26
CA ASN A 24 16.35 -1.64 11.47
C ASN A 24 14.83 -1.81 11.38
N TRP A 25 14.32 -2.12 10.22
CA TRP A 25 12.89 -2.22 9.97
C TRP A 25 12.52 -3.63 9.52
N ARG A 26 11.40 -4.09 10.01
CA ARG A 26 10.82 -5.35 9.54
C ARG A 26 9.44 -5.09 8.99
N TRP A 27 9.30 -5.34 7.72
CA TRP A 27 8.05 -5.18 6.99
C TRP A 27 7.39 -6.52 6.73
N SER A 28 6.07 -6.58 6.86
CA SER A 28 5.32 -7.80 6.57
C SER A 28 3.93 -7.47 6.02
N VAL A 29 3.42 -8.36 5.17
CA VAL A 29 2.04 -8.28 4.68
C VAL A 29 1.21 -9.21 5.55
N LYS A 30 0.20 -8.68 6.25
CA LYS A 30 -0.65 -9.49 7.13
C LYS A 30 -1.85 -10.08 6.42
N SER A 31 -2.44 -9.31 5.51
CA SER A 31 -3.61 -9.79 4.78
C SER A 31 -3.75 -9.04 3.46
N VAL A 32 -4.23 -9.75 2.46
CA VAL A 32 -4.62 -9.14 1.19
C VAL A 32 -6.04 -9.60 0.89
N GLY A 33 -6.98 -8.67 0.97
CA GLY A 33 -8.36 -8.89 0.56
C GLY A 33 -8.59 -8.31 -0.82
N LYS A 34 -9.84 -8.38 -1.27
CA LYS A 34 -10.24 -7.85 -2.57
C LYS A 34 -9.98 -6.36 -2.70
N GLU A 35 -10.28 -5.59 -1.66
CA GLU A 35 -10.25 -4.13 -1.68
C GLU A 35 -9.20 -3.53 -0.74
N LYS A 36 -8.68 -4.30 0.21
CA LYS A 36 -7.73 -3.81 1.20
C LYS A 36 -6.59 -4.78 1.41
N ALA A 37 -5.37 -4.23 1.48
CA ALA A 37 -4.18 -4.96 1.89
C ALA A 37 -3.57 -4.25 3.08
N ARG A 38 -3.20 -5.00 4.11
CA ARG A 38 -2.58 -4.45 5.32
C ARG A 38 -1.11 -4.78 5.35
N ILE A 39 -0.30 -3.74 5.51
CA ILE A 39 1.16 -3.81 5.57
C ILE A 39 1.59 -3.38 6.96
N PHE A 40 2.27 -4.27 7.66
CA PHE A 40 2.79 -4.01 9.01
C PHE A 40 4.27 -3.75 8.94
N TRP A 41 4.76 -2.92 9.87
CA TRP A 41 6.18 -2.68 10.01
C TRP A 41 6.53 -2.54 11.49
N GLU A 42 7.77 -2.85 11.81
CA GLU A 42 8.30 -2.83 13.16
C GLU A 42 9.68 -2.22 13.12
N TYR A 43 9.93 -1.25 14.02
CA TYR A 43 11.27 -0.73 14.20
C TYR A 43 11.94 -1.50 15.32
N LEU A 44 12.99 -2.23 15.00
CA LEU A 44 13.59 -3.23 15.88
C LEU A 44 14.22 -2.69 17.15
N GLU A 45 14.56 -1.39 17.19
CA GLU A 45 15.12 -0.75 18.39
C GLU A 45 14.06 -0.37 19.43
N TYR A 46 12.79 -0.39 19.06
CA TYR A 46 11.69 -0.01 19.95
C TYR A 46 10.85 -1.23 20.33
N CYS A 47 11.45 -2.11 21.14
CA CYS A 47 10.74 -3.27 21.63
C CYS A 47 9.54 -2.87 22.49
N GLY A 48 8.38 -3.51 22.26
CA GLY A 48 7.19 -3.32 23.08
C GLY A 48 6.24 -2.23 22.59
N GLN A 49 6.53 -1.56 21.47
CA GLN A 49 5.59 -0.63 20.85
C GLN A 49 4.54 -1.41 20.05
N PRO A 50 3.27 -0.93 20.01
CA PRO A 50 2.28 -1.53 19.11
C PRO A 50 2.79 -1.46 17.67
N GLU A 51 2.58 -2.54 16.92
CA GLU A 51 2.96 -2.55 15.51
C GLU A 51 2.04 -1.59 14.74
N PRO A 52 2.56 -0.49 14.18
CA PRO A 52 1.76 0.33 13.29
C PRO A 52 1.53 -0.41 11.98
N TYR A 53 0.49 -0.01 11.28
CA TYR A 53 0.18 -0.60 9.99
C TYR A 53 -0.24 0.46 9.00
N PHE A 54 -0.09 0.12 7.73
CA PHE A 54 -0.57 0.91 6.61
C PHE A 54 -1.55 0.07 5.81
N VAL A 55 -2.41 0.73 5.07
CA VAL A 55 -3.42 0.07 4.26
C VAL A 55 -3.31 0.54 2.82
N ILE A 56 -3.35 -0.39 1.89
CA ILE A 56 -3.61 -0.09 0.48
C ILE A 56 -5.08 -0.42 0.25
N GLU A 57 -5.85 0.58 -0.20
CA GLU A 57 -7.28 0.43 -0.43
C GLU A 57 -7.61 0.69 -1.90
N LEU A 58 -8.34 -0.24 -2.49
CA LEU A 58 -8.89 -0.11 -3.82
C LEU A 58 -10.35 0.31 -3.69
N GLU A 59 -10.67 1.51 -4.16
CA GLU A 59 -12.01 2.07 -4.07
C GLU A 59 -12.72 2.01 -5.41
N ASP A 60 -13.90 1.39 -5.41
CA ASP A 60 -14.82 1.42 -6.55
C ASP A 60 -15.73 2.65 -6.40
N THR A 61 -15.57 3.63 -7.27
CA THR A 61 -16.33 4.88 -7.22
C THR A 61 -17.64 4.81 -7.99
N GLY A 62 -17.93 3.65 -8.63
CA GLY A 62 -19.06 3.52 -9.55
C GLY A 62 -18.72 3.95 -10.97
N ASP A 63 -17.94 5.01 -11.13
CA ASP A 63 -17.48 5.52 -12.43
C ASP A 63 -16.06 5.12 -12.76
N GLY A 64 -15.40 4.37 -11.88
CA GLY A 64 -14.03 3.93 -12.06
C GLY A 64 -13.46 3.35 -10.79
N TYR A 65 -12.13 3.34 -10.72
CA TYR A 65 -11.41 2.82 -9.56
C TYR A 65 -10.29 3.77 -9.16
N TRP A 66 -10.15 3.97 -7.86
CA TRP A 66 -9.04 4.68 -7.26
C TRP A 66 -8.29 3.74 -6.34
N ILE A 67 -7.01 3.99 -6.14
CA ILE A 67 -6.22 3.30 -5.13
C ILE A 67 -5.64 4.33 -4.18
N HIS A 68 -5.61 3.98 -2.90
CA HIS A 68 -5.15 4.86 -1.83
C HIS A 68 -4.14 4.14 -0.95
N ALA A 69 -3.18 4.90 -0.44
CA ALA A 69 -2.36 4.48 0.68
C ALA A 69 -2.82 5.26 1.90
N LEU A 70 -3.09 4.55 3.00
CA LEU A 70 -3.58 5.14 4.24
C LEU A 70 -2.68 4.73 5.40
N ASP A 71 -2.60 5.59 6.42
CA ASP A 71 -1.96 5.25 7.68
C ASP A 71 -2.96 4.57 8.62
N GLU A 72 -2.50 4.20 9.82
CA GLU A 72 -3.33 3.52 10.82
C GLU A 72 -4.50 4.36 11.35
N ARG A 73 -4.49 5.67 11.08
CA ARG A 73 -5.55 6.61 11.46
C ARG A 73 -6.53 6.86 10.33
N ASP A 74 -6.46 6.06 9.27
CA ASP A 74 -7.25 6.21 8.06
C ASP A 74 -7.00 7.55 7.32
N SER A 75 -5.85 8.15 7.54
CA SER A 75 -5.46 9.35 6.80
C SER A 75 -4.81 8.97 5.48
N TYR A 76 -5.21 9.64 4.41
CA TYR A 76 -4.66 9.39 3.08
C TYR A 76 -3.23 9.91 2.98
N ILE A 77 -2.33 9.02 2.58
CA ILE A 77 -0.93 9.36 2.30
C ILE A 77 -0.77 9.71 0.83
N GLU A 78 -1.38 8.91 -0.04
CA GLU A 78 -1.30 9.08 -1.48
C GLU A 78 -2.52 8.43 -2.14
N SER A 79 -2.88 8.92 -3.32
CA SER A 79 -3.97 8.36 -4.13
C SER A 79 -3.58 8.40 -5.60
N GLU A 80 -4.12 7.43 -6.36
CA GLU A 80 -3.93 7.35 -7.80
C GLU A 80 -5.21 6.89 -8.47
N ILE A 81 -5.50 7.43 -9.64
CA ILE A 81 -6.62 6.99 -10.46
C ILE A 81 -6.18 5.77 -11.26
N VAL A 82 -6.81 4.63 -11.01
CA VAL A 82 -6.57 3.40 -11.77
C VAL A 82 -7.41 3.38 -13.05
N VAL A 83 -8.69 3.67 -12.90
CA VAL A 83 -9.62 3.77 -14.03
C VAL A 83 -10.59 4.91 -13.74
N ASP A 84 -10.77 5.77 -14.73
CA ASP A 84 -11.83 6.79 -14.71
C ASP A 84 -12.60 6.67 -16.03
N ASN A 85 -13.87 6.24 -15.94
CA ASN A 85 -14.70 6.03 -17.13
C ASN A 85 -15.06 7.33 -17.84
N ASP A 86 -15.08 8.45 -17.10
CA ASP A 86 -15.35 9.77 -17.67
C ASP A 86 -14.11 10.37 -18.33
N LEU A 87 -12.92 9.93 -17.89
CA LEU A 87 -11.64 10.41 -18.37
C LEU A 87 -10.73 9.24 -18.73
N PRO A 88 -11.06 8.49 -19.79
CA PRO A 88 -10.37 7.22 -20.09
C PRO A 88 -8.88 7.36 -20.39
N PHE A 89 -8.40 8.58 -20.66
CA PHE A 89 -6.98 8.84 -20.87
C PHE A 89 -6.20 9.00 -19.56
N LEU A 90 -6.86 9.03 -18.40
CA LEU A 90 -6.22 9.13 -17.07
C LEU A 90 -6.14 7.77 -16.37
N ASN A 91 -5.91 6.72 -17.12
CA ASN A 91 -5.81 5.38 -16.55
C ASN A 91 -4.35 5.06 -16.19
N CYS A 92 -4.17 4.48 -15.02
CA CYS A 92 -2.88 3.96 -14.56
C CYS A 92 -3.00 2.44 -14.37
N PRO A 93 -2.07 1.62 -14.91
CA PRO A 93 -2.11 0.18 -14.64
C PRO A 93 -2.07 -0.08 -13.12
N LEU A 94 -2.89 -1.05 -12.67
CA LEU A 94 -3.02 -1.33 -11.24
C LEU A 94 -1.69 -1.75 -10.60
N ASP A 95 -0.87 -2.53 -11.29
CA ASP A 95 0.44 -2.93 -10.78
C ASP A 95 1.36 -1.73 -10.53
N LYS A 96 1.35 -0.74 -11.41
CA LYS A 96 2.13 0.50 -11.24
C LYS A 96 1.59 1.35 -10.10
N ALA A 97 0.28 1.41 -9.97
CA ALA A 97 -0.35 2.14 -8.86
C ALA A 97 -0.03 1.49 -7.52
N ILE A 98 -0.02 0.17 -7.44
CA ILE A 98 0.39 -0.58 -6.24
C ILE A 98 1.86 -0.27 -5.89
N GLU A 99 2.76 -0.29 -6.87
CA GLU A 99 4.17 0.06 -6.65
C GLU A 99 4.30 1.46 -6.05
N LYS A 100 3.55 2.42 -6.57
CA LYS A 100 3.55 3.79 -6.07
C LYS A 100 3.05 3.86 -4.63
N MET A 101 1.97 3.16 -4.31
CA MET A 101 1.41 3.16 -2.95
C MET A 101 2.37 2.54 -1.95
N VAL A 102 2.99 1.40 -2.27
CA VAL A 102 3.98 0.75 -1.39
C VAL A 102 5.18 1.68 -1.16
N ARG A 103 5.68 2.30 -2.21
CA ARG A 103 6.81 3.24 -2.11
C ARG A 103 6.48 4.42 -1.20
N CYS A 104 5.29 5.00 -1.34
CA CYS A 104 4.85 6.11 -0.50
C CYS A 104 4.69 5.70 0.96
N ILE A 105 4.20 4.49 1.21
CA ILE A 105 4.10 3.94 2.56
C ILE A 105 5.48 3.83 3.21
N ILE A 106 6.44 3.24 2.52
CA ILE A 106 7.80 3.06 3.03
C ILE A 106 8.47 4.41 3.30
N ASN A 107 8.35 5.34 2.37
CA ASN A 107 8.92 6.68 2.52
C ASN A 107 8.27 7.44 3.69
N THR A 108 6.97 7.31 3.89
CA THR A 108 6.27 7.93 4.99
C THR A 108 6.72 7.37 6.34
N ALA A 109 6.87 6.05 6.43
CA ALA A 109 7.37 5.41 7.65
C ALA A 109 8.77 5.93 8.00
N HIS A 110 9.67 6.01 7.03
CA HIS A 110 11.03 6.50 7.26
C HIS A 110 11.07 7.98 7.63
N ALA A 111 10.15 8.80 7.14
CA ALA A 111 10.11 10.23 7.44
C ALA A 111 9.53 10.50 8.84
N CYS A 112 8.64 9.65 9.34
CA CYS A 112 7.95 9.86 10.63
C CYS A 112 8.64 9.18 11.81
N TYR A 113 9.52 8.22 11.53
CA TYR A 113 10.16 7.42 12.59
C TYR A 113 11.69 7.27 12.38
#